data_800d435d234c9136f79904b88c3cb9a1
#
_entry.id   800d435d234c9136f79904b88c3cb9a1
#
_cell.length_a   1.000
_cell.length_b   1.000
_cell.length_c   1.000
_cell.angle_alpha   90.00
_cell.angle_beta   90.00
_cell.angle_gamma   90.00
#
_symmetry.space_group_name_H-M   'P 1'
#
loop_
_entity.id
_entity.type
_entity.pdbx_description
1 polymer ?
#
loop_
_entity_poly.entity_id
_entity_poly.type
_entity_poly.pdbx_seq_one_letter_code
_entity_poly.pdbx_strand_id
1 'polypeptide(L)'
;MPSHEPLRLTAPSGGTVEVATPVVLAPMAGITNPAYRQLCLDQGAGLYVCEMITSRGIVEKNPKTLDMLRFAPGETVRSVQLYGVDADVMAKAAHILCDELGVHHIDINMGCPVPKVTRRGGGGALPWKTDRLTEILTKTVAAADVHGVPVTVKTRMGIDDDHQTYLDAGRIAQDAGAVAGKLLGVAGR
;
A
#
# COMPACT_ATOMS: atom_id res chain seq x y z
N MET A 1 -20.24 18.58 -14.14
CA MET A 1 -19.52 18.15 -12.92
C MET A 1 -18.26 18.98 -12.84
N PRO A 2 -17.80 19.43 -11.66
CA PRO A 2 -16.52 20.13 -11.57
C PRO A 2 -15.43 19.21 -12.11
N SER A 3 -14.61 19.69 -13.04
CA SER A 3 -13.46 18.96 -13.58
C SER A 3 -12.39 18.93 -12.49
N HIS A 4 -12.27 17.81 -11.80
CA HIS A 4 -11.14 17.59 -10.90
C HIS A 4 -9.93 17.15 -11.73
N GLU A 5 -8.76 17.71 -11.41
CA GLU A 5 -7.53 17.19 -12.00
C GLU A 5 -7.31 15.73 -11.55
N PRO A 6 -6.91 14.84 -12.45
CA PRO A 6 -6.57 13.46 -12.10
C PRO A 6 -5.45 13.42 -11.06
N LEU A 7 -5.56 12.50 -10.08
CA LEU A 7 -4.44 12.23 -9.20
C LEU A 7 -3.42 11.38 -9.96
N ARG A 8 -2.15 11.80 -9.97
CA ARG A 8 -1.05 11.07 -10.57
C ARG A 8 -0.12 10.53 -9.50
N LEU A 9 0.04 9.23 -9.48
CA LEU A 9 1.01 8.53 -8.63
C LEU A 9 2.20 8.16 -9.51
N THR A 10 3.34 8.81 -9.27
CA THR A 10 4.53 8.67 -10.14
C THR A 10 5.67 8.05 -9.34
N ALA A 11 6.18 6.92 -9.79
CA ALA A 11 7.36 6.26 -9.27
C ALA A 11 8.63 7.12 -9.49
N PRO A 12 9.70 6.95 -8.72
CA PRO A 12 10.95 7.69 -8.93
C PRO A 12 11.51 7.58 -10.36
N SER A 13 11.41 6.41 -10.99
CA SER A 13 11.81 6.16 -12.37
C SER A 13 10.89 6.78 -13.44
N GLY A 14 9.76 7.35 -13.04
CA GLY A 14 8.81 8.04 -13.91
C GLY A 14 7.57 7.25 -14.32
N GLY A 15 7.47 5.97 -13.98
CA GLY A 15 6.24 5.19 -14.21
C GLY A 15 5.07 5.80 -13.44
N THR A 16 3.92 5.97 -14.10
CA THR A 16 2.80 6.73 -13.54
C THR A 16 1.49 5.96 -13.61
N VAL A 17 0.75 5.96 -12.50
CA VAL A 17 -0.65 5.55 -12.44
C VAL A 17 -1.51 6.80 -12.35
N GLU A 18 -2.41 6.94 -13.30
CA GLU A 18 -3.38 8.04 -13.32
C GLU A 18 -4.70 7.56 -12.72
N VAL A 19 -5.19 8.32 -11.74
CA VAL A 19 -6.46 8.07 -11.04
C VAL A 19 -7.42 9.19 -11.46
N ALA A 20 -8.28 8.89 -12.42
CA ALA A 20 -9.14 9.88 -13.07
C ALA A 20 -10.08 10.60 -12.08
N THR A 21 -10.66 9.86 -11.15
CA THR A 21 -11.42 10.42 -10.02
C THR A 21 -10.54 10.38 -8.79
N PRO A 22 -10.23 11.51 -8.11
CA PRO A 22 -9.31 11.55 -6.97
C PRO A 22 -9.94 10.98 -5.69
N VAL A 23 -10.54 9.82 -5.81
CA VAL A 23 -11.15 9.05 -4.71
C VAL A 23 -10.49 7.68 -4.67
N VAL A 24 -9.98 7.32 -3.51
CA VAL A 24 -9.30 6.05 -3.25
C VAL A 24 -10.10 5.25 -2.24
N LEU A 25 -10.50 4.03 -2.63
CA LEU A 25 -11.06 3.07 -1.69
C LEU A 25 -9.96 2.54 -0.78
N ALA A 26 -10.09 2.82 0.51
CA ALA A 26 -9.12 2.34 1.51
C ALA A 26 -9.18 0.81 1.63
N PRO A 27 -8.03 0.14 1.79
CA PRO A 27 -7.99 -1.30 2.04
C PRO A 27 -8.59 -1.64 3.40
N MET A 28 -9.49 -2.62 3.41
CA MET A 28 -10.18 -3.09 4.63
C MET A 28 -10.17 -4.62 4.64
N ALA A 29 -9.49 -5.21 5.64
CA ALA A 29 -9.37 -6.67 5.78
C ALA A 29 -10.75 -7.35 5.88
N GLY A 30 -10.96 -8.37 5.06
CA GLY A 30 -12.21 -9.11 4.98
C GLY A 30 -13.36 -8.38 4.27
N ILE A 31 -13.15 -7.16 3.78
CA ILE A 31 -14.17 -6.33 3.13
C ILE A 31 -13.81 -6.03 1.67
N THR A 32 -12.64 -5.47 1.41
CA THR A 32 -12.24 -5.04 0.06
C THR A 32 -11.81 -6.20 -0.84
N ASN A 33 -12.64 -7.24 -0.89
CA ASN A 33 -12.53 -8.34 -1.84
C ASN A 33 -12.96 -7.89 -3.26
N PRO A 34 -12.72 -8.71 -4.31
CA PRO A 34 -13.04 -8.32 -5.69
C PRO A 34 -14.48 -7.89 -5.91
N ALA A 35 -15.47 -8.56 -5.28
CA ALA A 35 -16.87 -8.22 -5.44
C ALA A 35 -17.22 -6.85 -4.87
N TYR A 36 -16.69 -6.51 -3.68
CA TYR A 36 -16.90 -5.20 -3.09
C TYR A 36 -16.19 -4.09 -3.88
N ARG A 37 -14.99 -4.34 -4.36
CA ARG A 37 -14.28 -3.38 -5.22
C ARG A 37 -15.01 -3.13 -6.54
N GLN A 38 -15.63 -4.18 -7.14
CA GLN A 38 -16.47 -4.02 -8.31
C GLN A 38 -17.67 -3.10 -8.04
N LEU A 39 -18.36 -3.27 -6.91
CA LEU A 39 -19.48 -2.39 -6.53
C LEU A 39 -19.02 -0.92 -6.40
N CYS A 40 -17.84 -0.69 -5.83
CA CYS A 40 -17.27 0.67 -5.73
C CYS A 40 -16.87 1.22 -7.11
N LEU A 41 -16.34 0.38 -7.98
CA LEU A 41 -16.01 0.73 -9.37
C LEU A 41 -17.27 1.21 -10.12
N ASP A 42 -18.37 0.50 -9.98
CA ASP A 42 -19.66 0.84 -10.60
C ASP A 42 -20.19 2.21 -10.10
N GLN A 43 -19.72 2.69 -8.96
CA GLN A 43 -20.03 4.02 -8.42
C GLN A 43 -18.99 5.09 -8.81
N GLY A 44 -17.94 4.76 -9.57
CA GLY A 44 -17.00 5.70 -10.17
C GLY A 44 -15.85 6.16 -9.27
N ALA A 45 -15.47 5.41 -8.23
CA ALA A 45 -14.22 5.68 -7.52
C ALA A 45 -13.00 5.48 -8.45
N GLY A 46 -11.87 6.10 -8.14
CA GLY A 46 -10.73 6.12 -9.07
C GLY A 46 -9.69 5.05 -8.81
N LEU A 47 -9.41 4.68 -7.56
CA LEU A 47 -8.42 3.67 -7.18
C LEU A 47 -8.98 2.75 -6.09
N TYR A 48 -8.81 1.46 -6.27
CA TYR A 48 -9.32 0.42 -5.37
C TYR A 48 -8.15 -0.40 -4.84
N VAL A 49 -7.83 -0.25 -3.57
CA VAL A 49 -6.75 -1.00 -2.95
C VAL A 49 -7.31 -2.29 -2.34
N CYS A 50 -6.74 -3.44 -2.70
CA CYS A 50 -7.17 -4.70 -2.11
C CYS A 50 -6.85 -4.76 -0.62
N GLU A 51 -7.42 -5.72 0.09
CA GLU A 51 -7.11 -5.93 1.50
C GLU A 51 -5.62 -6.25 1.74
N MET A 52 -5.15 -6.04 2.98
CA MET A 52 -3.74 -6.18 3.31
C MET A 52 -3.21 -7.61 3.11
N ILE A 53 -2.18 -7.75 2.29
CA ILE A 53 -1.54 -9.02 1.92
C ILE A 53 -0.20 -9.15 2.62
N THR A 54 0.07 -10.31 3.22
CA THR A 54 1.37 -10.57 3.86
C THR A 54 2.47 -10.79 2.83
N SER A 55 3.57 -10.05 2.95
CA SER A 55 4.73 -10.20 2.07
C SER A 55 5.32 -11.62 2.12
N ARG A 56 5.37 -12.22 3.30
CA ARG A 56 5.82 -13.60 3.49
C ARG A 56 4.96 -14.59 2.71
N GLY A 57 3.63 -14.41 2.75
CA GLY A 57 2.72 -15.29 2.02
C GLY A 57 2.88 -15.22 0.50
N ILE A 58 3.26 -14.06 -0.04
CA ILE A 58 3.58 -13.92 -1.47
C ILE A 58 4.86 -14.67 -1.80
N VAL A 59 5.94 -14.42 -1.06
CA VAL A 59 7.25 -15.05 -1.29
C VAL A 59 7.18 -16.58 -1.15
N GLU A 60 6.38 -17.08 -0.22
CA GLU A 60 6.16 -18.52 0.01
C GLU A 60 5.11 -19.13 -0.93
N LYS A 61 4.54 -18.32 -1.84
CA LYS A 61 3.48 -18.73 -2.79
C LYS A 61 2.29 -19.41 -2.09
N ASN A 62 1.92 -18.89 -0.91
CA ASN A 62 0.81 -19.45 -0.13
C ASN A 62 -0.51 -19.33 -0.91
N PRO A 63 -1.25 -20.44 -1.15
CA PRO A 63 -2.44 -20.42 -2.00
C PRO A 63 -3.54 -19.46 -1.53
N LYS A 64 -3.75 -19.35 -0.21
CA LYS A 64 -4.74 -18.41 0.35
C LYS A 64 -4.34 -16.96 0.11
N THR A 65 -3.04 -16.66 0.22
CA THR A 65 -2.52 -15.33 -0.04
C THR A 65 -2.66 -14.96 -1.51
N LEU A 66 -2.37 -15.89 -2.41
CA LEU A 66 -2.52 -15.68 -3.86
C LEU A 66 -3.99 -15.55 -4.26
N ASP A 67 -4.90 -16.27 -3.62
CA ASP A 67 -6.35 -16.13 -3.84
C ASP A 67 -6.87 -14.73 -3.47
N MET A 68 -6.31 -14.07 -2.47
CA MET A 68 -6.64 -12.71 -2.08
C MET A 68 -6.19 -11.66 -3.12
N LEU A 69 -5.28 -12.01 -4.03
CA LEU A 69 -4.77 -11.14 -5.10
C LEU A 69 -5.64 -11.16 -6.37
N ARG A 70 -6.84 -11.70 -6.31
CA ARG A 70 -7.79 -11.63 -7.42
C ARG A 70 -8.29 -10.20 -7.60
N PHE A 71 -8.40 -9.80 -8.87
CA PHE A 71 -8.94 -8.50 -9.26
C PHE A 71 -10.30 -8.68 -9.95
N ALA A 72 -11.18 -7.70 -9.79
CA ALA A 72 -12.44 -7.67 -10.51
C ALA A 72 -12.18 -7.36 -12.00
N PRO A 73 -13.03 -7.86 -12.92
CA PRO A 73 -12.84 -7.70 -14.37
C PRO A 73 -12.70 -6.23 -14.82
N GLY A 74 -13.34 -5.31 -14.12
CA GLY A 74 -13.29 -3.87 -14.42
C GLY A 74 -12.11 -3.11 -13.79
N GLU A 75 -11.29 -3.74 -12.94
CA GLU A 75 -10.15 -3.10 -12.32
C GLU A 75 -9.00 -2.96 -13.31
N THR A 76 -8.91 -1.80 -13.96
CA THR A 76 -7.83 -1.47 -14.90
C THR A 76 -6.51 -1.20 -14.18
N VAL A 77 -6.55 -0.70 -12.94
CA VAL A 77 -5.42 -0.50 -12.06
C VAL A 77 -5.43 -1.55 -10.95
N ARG A 78 -4.46 -2.45 -11.00
CA ARG A 78 -4.26 -3.48 -9.96
C ARG A 78 -3.46 -2.90 -8.82
N SER A 79 -4.14 -2.63 -7.69
CA SER A 79 -3.55 -2.01 -6.50
C SER A 79 -3.55 -2.97 -5.33
N VAL A 80 -2.38 -3.19 -4.73
CA VAL A 80 -2.18 -4.17 -3.66
C VAL A 80 -1.63 -3.50 -2.41
N GLN A 81 -2.24 -3.76 -1.26
CA GLN A 81 -1.65 -3.37 0.02
C GLN A 81 -0.79 -4.49 0.61
N LEU A 82 0.51 -4.20 0.77
CA LEU A 82 1.47 -5.09 1.44
C LEU A 82 1.61 -4.77 2.92
N TYR A 83 1.84 -5.80 3.74
CA TYR A 83 2.37 -5.64 5.08
C TYR A 83 3.44 -6.70 5.40
N GLY A 84 4.41 -6.29 6.23
CA GLY A 84 5.51 -7.14 6.67
C GLY A 84 6.40 -6.40 7.65
N VAL A 85 7.40 -7.10 8.18
CA VAL A 85 8.36 -6.57 9.17
C VAL A 85 9.82 -6.86 8.79
N ASP A 86 10.03 -7.53 7.67
CA ASP A 86 11.32 -7.93 7.13
C ASP A 86 11.51 -7.23 5.78
N ALA A 87 12.52 -6.40 5.67
CA ALA A 87 12.72 -5.53 4.51
C ALA A 87 13.05 -6.31 3.23
N ASP A 88 13.83 -7.40 3.34
CA ASP A 88 14.19 -8.22 2.19
C ASP A 88 12.99 -9.01 1.67
N VAL A 89 12.15 -9.51 2.58
CA VAL A 89 10.90 -10.19 2.23
C VAL A 89 9.91 -9.21 1.60
N MET A 90 9.83 -7.98 2.09
CA MET A 90 8.98 -6.93 1.51
C MET A 90 9.42 -6.56 0.09
N ALA A 91 10.71 -6.35 -0.12
CA ALA A 91 11.28 -6.06 -1.44
C ALA A 91 11.05 -7.22 -2.42
N LYS A 92 11.30 -8.47 -1.99
CA LYS A 92 11.05 -9.65 -2.82
C LYS A 92 9.57 -9.81 -3.18
N ALA A 93 8.67 -9.54 -2.24
CA ALA A 93 7.23 -9.58 -2.49
C ALA A 93 6.80 -8.48 -3.47
N ALA A 94 7.35 -7.26 -3.35
CA ALA A 94 7.08 -6.17 -4.29
C ALA A 94 7.54 -6.53 -5.70
N HIS A 95 8.75 -7.08 -5.86
CA HIS A 95 9.24 -7.55 -7.14
C HIS A 95 8.31 -8.61 -7.77
N ILE A 96 7.91 -9.63 -7.01
CA ILE A 96 6.97 -10.68 -7.48
C ILE A 96 5.63 -10.07 -7.91
N LEU A 97 5.09 -9.13 -7.14
CA LEU A 97 3.84 -8.45 -7.47
C LEU A 97 3.92 -7.70 -8.80
N CYS A 98 5.03 -7.00 -9.03
CA CYS A 98 5.22 -6.22 -10.26
C CYS A 98 5.51 -7.12 -11.46
N ASP A 99 6.45 -8.05 -11.34
CA ASP A 99 6.99 -8.86 -12.42
C ASP A 99 6.05 -10.02 -12.82
N GLU A 100 5.66 -10.84 -11.82
CA GLU A 100 4.86 -12.05 -12.09
C GLU A 100 3.35 -11.78 -12.14
N LEU A 101 2.84 -10.80 -11.37
CA LEU A 101 1.39 -10.58 -11.20
C LEU A 101 0.87 -9.30 -11.85
N GLY A 102 1.75 -8.49 -12.44
CA GLY A 102 1.41 -7.30 -13.19
C GLY A 102 0.64 -6.27 -12.36
N VAL A 103 1.07 -6.04 -11.11
CA VAL A 103 0.51 -5.02 -10.22
C VAL A 103 0.98 -3.65 -10.68
N HIS A 104 0.07 -2.67 -10.68
CA HIS A 104 0.34 -1.31 -11.14
C HIS A 104 0.62 -0.32 -10.00
N HIS A 105 0.23 -0.67 -8.76
CA HIS A 105 0.40 0.17 -7.59
C HIS A 105 0.54 -0.69 -6.33
N ILE A 106 1.49 -0.34 -5.47
CA ILE A 106 1.68 -0.96 -4.15
C ILE A 106 1.42 0.07 -3.06
N ASP A 107 0.60 -0.28 -2.07
CA ASP A 107 0.42 0.48 -0.86
C ASP A 107 1.02 -0.27 0.34
N ILE A 108 1.70 0.41 1.24
CA ILE A 108 2.32 -0.21 2.42
C ILE A 108 1.48 0.07 3.65
N ASN A 109 1.08 -0.98 4.35
CA ASN A 109 0.32 -0.88 5.58
C ASN A 109 1.21 -0.50 6.77
N MET A 110 0.99 0.69 7.29
CA MET A 110 1.61 1.21 8.51
C MET A 110 0.56 1.64 9.55
N GLY A 111 -0.66 1.09 9.45
CA GLY A 111 -1.77 1.53 10.29
C GLY A 111 -2.60 0.44 10.96
N CYS A 112 -2.42 -0.84 10.62
CA CYS A 112 -3.22 -1.92 11.19
C CYS A 112 -2.97 -2.05 12.71
N PRO A 113 -4.01 -1.92 13.57
CA PRO A 113 -3.84 -1.96 15.01
C PRO A 113 -3.92 -3.37 15.60
N VAL A 114 -4.22 -4.38 14.78
CA VAL A 114 -4.50 -5.74 15.25
C VAL A 114 -3.28 -6.33 15.97
N PRO A 115 -3.44 -6.88 17.20
CA PRO A 115 -2.33 -7.39 18.00
C PRO A 115 -1.47 -8.44 17.30
N LYS A 116 -2.05 -9.26 16.42
CA LYS A 116 -1.31 -10.25 15.60
C LYS A 116 -0.25 -9.60 14.71
N VAL A 117 -0.48 -8.36 14.27
CA VAL A 117 0.43 -7.59 13.42
C VAL A 117 1.37 -6.74 14.26
N THR A 118 0.81 -5.98 15.22
CA THR A 118 1.58 -5.00 16.02
C THR A 118 2.57 -5.64 16.98
N ARG A 119 2.26 -6.80 17.58
CA ARG A 119 3.20 -7.54 18.44
C ARG A 119 4.48 -7.95 17.72
N ARG A 120 4.44 -8.06 16.41
CA ARG A 120 5.62 -8.35 15.56
C ARG A 120 6.34 -7.07 15.11
N GLY A 121 5.82 -5.90 15.46
CA GLY A 121 6.35 -4.60 15.07
C GLY A 121 5.90 -4.13 13.69
N GLY A 122 4.83 -4.71 13.13
CA GLY A 122 4.23 -4.31 11.87
C GLY A 122 2.99 -3.45 12.03
N GLY A 123 2.37 -3.09 10.93
CA GLY A 123 1.17 -2.25 10.92
C GLY A 123 1.36 -0.94 11.67
N GLY A 124 0.44 -0.62 12.58
CA GLY A 124 0.50 0.60 13.39
C GLY A 124 1.69 0.73 14.35
N ALA A 125 2.42 -0.35 14.62
CA ALA A 125 3.64 -0.32 15.41
C ALA A 125 4.91 -0.05 14.58
N LEU A 126 4.84 -0.16 13.26
CA LEU A 126 5.98 0.04 12.37
C LEU A 126 6.53 1.48 12.40
N PRO A 127 5.69 2.54 12.34
CA PRO A 127 6.16 3.92 12.40
C PRO A 127 6.95 4.29 13.66
N TRP A 128 6.78 3.53 14.73
CA TRP A 128 7.56 3.68 15.97
C TRP A 128 9.01 3.20 15.85
N LYS A 129 9.29 2.34 14.88
CA LYS A 129 10.60 1.73 14.65
C LYS A 129 11.22 2.33 13.39
N THR A 130 11.66 3.57 13.48
CA THR A 130 12.08 4.40 12.35
C THR A 130 13.15 3.75 11.49
N ASP A 131 14.16 3.11 12.07
CA ASP A 131 15.23 2.43 11.31
C ASP A 131 14.67 1.29 10.46
N ARG A 132 13.80 0.47 11.07
CA ARG A 132 13.13 -0.63 10.35
C ARG A 132 12.18 -0.11 9.29
N LEU A 133 11.43 0.95 9.59
CA LEU A 133 10.55 1.60 8.63
C LEU A 133 11.34 2.10 7.42
N THR A 134 12.45 2.79 7.67
CA THR A 134 13.35 3.30 6.63
C THR A 134 13.85 2.16 5.75
N GLU A 135 14.36 1.08 6.34
CA GLU A 135 14.87 -0.06 5.58
C GLU A 135 13.78 -0.73 4.72
N ILE A 136 12.60 -0.97 5.31
CA ILE A 136 11.46 -1.56 4.59
C ILE A 136 11.05 -0.69 3.42
N LEU A 137 10.86 0.61 3.64
CA LEU A 137 10.41 1.53 2.59
C LEU A 137 11.44 1.65 1.49
N THR A 138 12.71 1.89 1.82
CA THR A 138 13.79 2.02 0.84
C THR A 138 13.90 0.80 -0.06
N LYS A 139 13.95 -0.41 0.52
CA LYS A 139 14.08 -1.65 -0.24
C LYS A 139 12.81 -1.96 -1.06
N THR A 140 11.63 -1.70 -0.51
CA THR A 140 10.37 -1.99 -1.21
C THR A 140 10.15 -1.04 -2.37
N VAL A 141 10.41 0.27 -2.16
CA VAL A 141 10.31 1.28 -3.23
C VAL A 141 11.30 0.97 -4.34
N ALA A 142 12.56 0.71 -4.00
CA ALA A 142 13.56 0.36 -5.00
C ALA A 142 13.17 -0.88 -5.83
N ALA A 143 12.62 -1.92 -5.19
CA ALA A 143 12.18 -3.12 -5.89
C ALA A 143 10.98 -2.89 -6.82
N ALA A 144 10.04 -2.01 -6.44
CA ALA A 144 8.89 -1.64 -7.27
C ALA A 144 9.30 -0.68 -8.41
N ASP A 145 10.24 0.22 -8.14
CA ASP A 145 10.68 1.26 -9.08
C ASP A 145 11.42 0.70 -10.29
N VAL A 146 12.09 -0.45 -10.17
CA VAL A 146 12.65 -1.20 -11.31
C VAL A 146 11.60 -1.49 -12.37
N HIS A 147 10.34 -1.64 -11.96
CA HIS A 147 9.19 -1.90 -12.83
C HIS A 147 8.36 -0.64 -13.13
N GLY A 148 8.79 0.53 -12.67
CA GLY A 148 8.03 1.78 -12.79
C GLY A 148 6.72 1.79 -11.97
N VAL A 149 6.62 0.97 -10.92
CA VAL A 149 5.42 0.86 -10.10
C VAL A 149 5.49 1.80 -8.91
N PRO A 150 4.57 2.78 -8.79
CA PRO A 150 4.56 3.71 -7.66
C PRO A 150 4.15 3.01 -6.36
N VAL A 151 4.78 3.44 -5.26
CA VAL A 151 4.51 2.95 -3.91
C VAL A 151 3.92 4.07 -3.07
N THR A 152 2.81 3.80 -2.40
CA THR A 152 2.21 4.69 -1.38
C THR A 152 2.27 4.05 0.00
N VAL A 153 1.92 4.82 1.00
CA VAL A 153 1.84 4.35 2.37
C VAL A 153 0.50 4.74 3.00
N LYS A 154 -0.07 3.86 3.81
CA LYS A 154 -1.23 4.18 4.65
C LYS A 154 -0.86 4.02 6.11
N THR A 155 -0.91 5.13 6.86
CA THR A 155 -0.55 5.18 8.27
C THR A 155 -1.74 5.55 9.17
N ARG A 156 -1.50 5.61 10.47
CA ARG A 156 -2.36 6.20 11.50
C ARG A 156 -1.69 7.47 12.03
N MET A 157 -2.43 8.31 12.75
CA MET A 157 -1.84 9.45 13.46
C MET A 157 -0.79 9.01 14.47
N GLY A 158 -1.06 7.91 15.16
CA GLY A 158 -0.17 7.30 16.13
C GLY A 158 -0.79 6.02 16.69
N ILE A 159 -0.10 5.36 17.61
CA ILE A 159 -0.60 4.18 18.30
C ILE A 159 -1.57 4.58 19.43
N ASP A 160 -1.32 5.74 20.03
CA ASP A 160 -2.15 6.43 21.02
C ASP A 160 -1.90 7.95 20.93
N ASP A 161 -2.49 8.73 21.85
CA ASP A 161 -2.43 10.20 21.83
C ASP A 161 -1.02 10.76 22.13
N ASP A 162 -0.30 10.07 22.99
CA ASP A 162 1.02 10.49 23.44
C ASP A 162 2.11 10.10 22.41
N HIS A 163 1.74 9.22 21.45
CA HIS A 163 2.67 8.60 20.52
C HIS A 163 2.23 8.80 19.07
N GLN A 164 2.28 10.07 18.65
CA GLN A 164 1.96 10.44 17.28
C GLN A 164 3.19 10.31 16.38
N THR A 165 3.10 9.46 15.36
CA THR A 165 4.23 9.10 14.49
C THR A 165 4.02 9.45 13.03
N TYR A 166 2.88 10.01 12.65
CA TYR A 166 2.48 10.16 11.25
C TYR A 166 3.35 11.13 10.46
N LEU A 167 3.86 12.20 11.10
CA LEU A 167 4.72 13.18 10.43
C LEU A 167 6.09 12.58 10.10
N ASP A 168 6.71 11.90 11.05
CA ASP A 168 8.01 11.27 10.84
C ASP A 168 7.91 10.10 9.87
N ALA A 169 6.85 9.30 9.98
CA ALA A 169 6.57 8.23 9.02
C ALA A 169 6.36 8.77 7.60
N GLY A 170 5.69 9.93 7.47
CA GLY A 170 5.50 10.60 6.19
C GLY A 170 6.80 11.10 5.58
N ARG A 171 7.68 11.70 6.39
CA ARG A 171 9.02 12.15 5.95
C ARG A 171 9.89 10.97 5.51
N ILE A 172 9.95 9.92 6.32
CA ILE A 172 10.70 8.70 5.98
C ILE A 172 10.18 8.09 4.67
N ALA A 173 8.86 8.06 4.47
CA ALA A 173 8.27 7.54 3.24
C ALA A 173 8.65 8.41 2.02
N GLN A 174 8.62 9.73 2.16
CA GLN A 174 9.04 10.65 1.11
C GLN A 174 10.51 10.48 0.77
N ASP A 175 11.39 10.43 1.77
CA ASP A 175 12.85 10.26 1.61
C ASP A 175 13.19 8.91 0.95
N ALA A 176 12.40 7.87 1.21
CA ALA A 176 12.52 6.58 0.55
C ALA A 176 12.00 6.56 -0.90
N GLY A 177 11.40 7.65 -1.38
CA GLY A 177 10.85 7.74 -2.73
C GLY A 177 9.41 7.22 -2.87
N ALA A 178 8.71 6.93 -1.77
CA ALA A 178 7.28 6.66 -1.85
C ALA A 178 6.52 7.93 -2.27
N VAL A 179 5.39 7.75 -2.97
CA VAL A 179 4.54 8.86 -3.42
C VAL A 179 3.75 9.44 -2.22
N ALA A 180 4.49 9.85 -1.18
CA ALA A 180 3.92 10.24 0.11
C ALA A 180 3.22 11.60 0.09
N GLY A 181 3.65 12.51 -0.76
CA GLY A 181 3.12 13.87 -0.79
C GLY A 181 1.72 14.01 -1.40
N LYS A 182 1.20 12.98 -2.05
CA LYS A 182 -0.10 13.02 -2.73
C LYS A 182 -1.15 12.06 -2.16
N LEU A 183 -0.73 11.04 -1.41
CA LEU A 183 -1.64 10.05 -0.83
C LEU A 183 -1.11 9.54 0.52
N LEU A 184 -1.21 10.36 1.54
CA LEU A 184 -1.06 9.91 2.91
C LEU A 184 -2.45 9.60 3.47
N GLY A 185 -2.84 8.33 3.43
CA GLY A 185 -4.06 7.91 4.10
C GLY A 185 -3.81 7.85 5.61
N VAL A 186 -4.28 8.87 6.34
CA VAL A 186 -4.25 8.86 7.79
C VAL A 186 -5.58 8.35 8.30
N ALA A 187 -5.59 7.15 8.87
CA ALA A 187 -6.77 6.65 9.57
C ALA A 187 -6.81 7.29 10.97
N GLY A 188 -7.97 7.77 11.34
CA GLY A 188 -8.30 8.08 12.74
C GLY A 188 -8.17 6.82 13.62
N ARG A 189 -8.37 7.00 14.90
CA ARG A 189 -8.32 5.93 15.93
C ARG A 189 -9.41 4.92 15.76
#